data_80bab4ee3e43949cf1451d85822aa6b7
#
_entry.id   80bab4ee3e43949cf1451d85822aa6b7
#
_cell.length_a   1.000
_cell.length_b   1.000
_cell.length_c   1.000
_cell.angle_alpha   90.00
_cell.angle_beta   90.00
_cell.angle_gamma   90.00
#
_symmetry.space_group_name_H-M   'P 1'
#
loop_
_entity.id
_entity.type
_entity.pdbx_description
1 polymer ?
#
loop_
_entity_poly.entity_id
_entity_poly.type
_entity_poly.pdbx_seq_one_letter_code
_entity_poly.pdbx_strand_id
1 'polypeptide(L)'
;GINTPIAEALAPGVYQLLVTNTISGCVDSTSVTVGQDSNIPTSDPGPDKTITCDSLSFTLGGASTTGPDIIYTWSTPDGNIVGPTNGLYITANRDGEYNLIVRDTVTGCQSSGRVDIGIDTAVASITLIAGDTIDCNTTISFAQSALSEPVADYNLSWTTIDGTIVGDATGSDIDVSQGGTYTLTIENKNNGC
;
A
#
# COMPACT_ATOMS: atom_id res chain seq x y z
N GLY A 1 22.05 -25.82 43.33
CA GLY A 1 21.20 -24.96 44.16
C GLY A 1 21.97 -23.72 44.60
N ILE A 2 21.28 -22.60 44.73
CA ILE A 2 21.82 -21.34 45.27
C ILE A 2 21.50 -21.30 46.77
N ASN A 3 22.46 -20.87 47.57
CA ASN A 3 22.31 -20.83 49.02
C ASN A 3 22.17 -19.37 49.50
N THR A 4 21.19 -18.66 48.90
CA THR A 4 20.88 -17.25 49.22
C THR A 4 19.39 -17.10 49.46
N PRO A 5 18.92 -16.09 50.22
CA PRO A 5 17.51 -15.84 50.47
C PRO A 5 16.78 -15.29 49.22
N ILE A 6 17.51 -14.87 48.20
CA ILE A 6 16.98 -14.37 46.94
C ILE A 6 17.62 -15.17 45.81
N ALA A 7 16.79 -15.66 44.89
CA ALA A 7 17.20 -16.34 43.66
C ALA A 7 16.53 -15.69 42.46
N GLU A 8 17.28 -15.53 41.35
CA GLU A 8 16.75 -15.07 40.07
C GLU A 8 16.32 -16.26 39.22
N ALA A 9 15.11 -16.16 38.64
CA ALA A 9 14.58 -17.14 37.73
C ALA A 9 14.85 -16.69 36.30
N LEU A 10 15.61 -17.46 35.52
CA LEU A 10 15.98 -17.18 34.13
C LEU A 10 15.08 -17.86 33.12
N ALA A 11 14.15 -18.69 33.57
CA ALA A 11 13.22 -19.41 32.71
C ALA A 11 11.87 -19.63 33.42
N PRO A 12 10.77 -19.81 32.70
CA PRO A 12 9.52 -20.23 33.30
C PRO A 12 9.65 -21.63 33.90
N GLY A 13 8.92 -21.87 35.00
CA GLY A 13 8.98 -23.16 35.70
C GLY A 13 8.54 -23.07 37.14
N VAL A 14 8.54 -24.22 37.84
CA VAL A 14 8.28 -24.30 39.27
C VAL A 14 9.60 -24.27 40.02
N TYR A 15 9.77 -23.28 40.85
CA TYR A 15 10.95 -23.12 41.69
C TYR A 15 10.60 -23.52 43.14
N GLN A 16 11.42 -24.36 43.72
CA GLN A 16 11.22 -24.85 45.09
C GLN A 16 12.29 -24.26 46.00
N LEU A 17 11.86 -23.66 47.10
CA LEU A 17 12.71 -23.30 48.20
C LEU A 17 12.68 -24.39 49.26
N LEU A 18 13.86 -24.87 49.63
CA LEU A 18 14.06 -25.83 50.72
C LEU A 18 14.83 -25.12 51.82
N VAL A 19 14.27 -25.09 53.00
CA VAL A 19 14.91 -24.50 54.19
C VAL A 19 15.23 -25.65 55.17
N THR A 20 16.50 -25.73 55.58
CA THR A 20 16.96 -26.74 56.54
C THR A 20 17.48 -26.04 57.78
N ASN A 21 16.95 -26.40 58.95
CA ASN A 21 17.50 -26.00 60.21
C ASN A 21 18.77 -26.81 60.48
N THR A 22 19.93 -26.14 60.50
CA THR A 22 21.26 -26.81 60.64
C THR A 22 21.53 -27.40 62.00
N ILE A 23 20.74 -27.04 63.04
CA ILE A 23 20.89 -27.57 64.39
C ILE A 23 20.01 -28.78 64.59
N SER A 24 18.74 -28.72 64.22
CA SER A 24 17.78 -29.81 64.43
C SER A 24 17.68 -30.78 63.24
N GLY A 25 18.17 -30.42 62.06
CA GLY A 25 18.03 -31.18 60.84
C GLY A 25 16.62 -31.13 60.23
N CYS A 26 15.67 -30.39 60.81
CA CYS A 26 14.32 -30.26 60.26
C CYS A 26 14.31 -29.49 58.95
N VAL A 27 13.47 -29.93 58.03
CA VAL A 27 13.36 -29.37 56.67
C VAL A 27 11.95 -28.90 56.45
N ASP A 28 11.78 -27.74 55.81
CA ASP A 28 10.53 -27.21 55.29
C ASP A 28 10.73 -26.78 53.83
N SER A 29 9.67 -26.80 53.05
CA SER A 29 9.75 -26.43 51.62
C SER A 29 8.50 -25.68 51.15
N THR A 30 8.71 -24.74 50.26
CA THR A 30 7.62 -24.05 49.52
C THR A 30 8.00 -23.96 48.07
N SER A 31 7.00 -23.70 47.23
CA SER A 31 7.23 -23.51 45.78
C SER A 31 6.52 -22.29 45.23
N VAL A 32 7.10 -21.72 44.17
CA VAL A 32 6.54 -20.62 43.40
C VAL A 32 6.62 -20.99 41.92
N THR A 33 5.57 -20.67 41.18
CA THR A 33 5.55 -20.84 39.72
C THR A 33 5.87 -19.51 39.04
N VAL A 34 6.88 -19.51 38.18
CA VAL A 34 7.19 -18.42 37.28
C VAL A 34 6.58 -18.78 35.92
N GLY A 35 5.59 -18.00 35.48
CA GLY A 35 4.95 -18.15 34.18
C GLY A 35 5.76 -17.44 33.10
N GLN A 36 5.42 -17.76 31.85
CA GLN A 36 5.89 -17.00 30.68
C GLN A 36 4.66 -16.42 30.00
N ASP A 37 4.68 -15.11 29.74
CA ASP A 37 3.77 -14.49 28.79
C ASP A 37 4.49 -14.40 27.44
N SER A 38 3.98 -15.16 26.47
CA SER A 38 4.51 -15.24 25.12
C SER A 38 3.49 -14.80 24.07
N ASN A 39 2.50 -14.00 24.49
CA ASN A 39 1.53 -13.44 23.56
C ASN A 39 2.25 -12.50 22.57
N ILE A 40 2.40 -12.97 21.34
CA ILE A 40 3.01 -12.20 20.26
C ILE A 40 1.92 -11.34 19.62
N PRO A 41 2.07 -10.01 19.55
CA PRO A 41 1.11 -9.17 18.86
C PRO A 41 1.06 -9.51 17.35
N THR A 42 -0.08 -9.29 16.71
CA THR A 42 -0.22 -9.46 15.26
C THR A 42 0.18 -8.18 14.55
N SER A 43 0.88 -8.31 13.41
CA SER A 43 1.22 -7.22 12.50
C SER A 43 0.52 -7.44 11.17
N ASP A 44 -0.40 -6.54 10.83
CA ASP A 44 -1.14 -6.55 9.58
C ASP A 44 -1.01 -5.17 8.91
N PRO A 45 -0.11 -5.00 7.94
CA PRO A 45 0.07 -3.75 7.20
C PRO A 45 -1.01 -3.51 6.13
N GLY A 46 -1.93 -4.46 5.92
CA GLY A 46 -2.93 -4.44 4.88
C GLY A 46 -2.46 -5.09 3.56
N PRO A 47 -3.32 -5.16 2.56
CA PRO A 47 -2.99 -5.73 1.25
C PRO A 47 -2.14 -4.78 0.40
N ASP A 48 -1.41 -5.36 -0.56
CA ASP A 48 -0.67 -4.63 -1.58
C ASP A 48 -1.56 -3.64 -2.34
N LYS A 49 -0.96 -2.55 -2.81
CA LYS A 49 -1.62 -1.47 -3.54
C LYS A 49 -0.85 -1.13 -4.81
N THR A 50 -1.49 -0.39 -5.70
CA THR A 50 -0.86 0.11 -6.92
C THR A 50 -1.19 1.60 -7.10
N ILE A 51 -0.16 2.43 -7.17
CA ILE A 51 -0.28 3.84 -7.53
C ILE A 51 -0.65 3.91 -9.01
N THR A 52 -1.66 4.72 -9.31
CA THR A 52 -2.14 5.01 -10.65
C THR A 52 -2.31 6.52 -10.81
N CYS A 53 -2.69 6.99 -12.00
CA CYS A 53 -2.98 8.41 -12.18
C CYS A 53 -4.18 8.89 -11.36
N ASP A 54 -5.13 8.00 -11.05
CA ASP A 54 -6.30 8.30 -10.21
C ASP A 54 -6.03 8.14 -8.72
N SER A 55 -5.06 7.33 -8.34
CA SER A 55 -4.80 6.95 -6.95
C SER A 55 -3.34 7.16 -6.61
N LEU A 56 -3.00 8.39 -6.18
CA LEU A 56 -1.63 8.82 -5.91
C LEU A 56 -1.15 8.54 -4.48
N SER A 57 -2.03 8.10 -3.59
CA SER A 57 -1.68 7.80 -2.20
C SER A 57 -2.64 6.80 -1.58
N PHE A 58 -2.15 6.04 -0.60
CA PHE A 58 -2.91 5.02 0.11
C PHE A 58 -2.71 5.14 1.62
N THR A 59 -3.76 4.80 2.36
CA THR A 59 -3.64 4.47 3.78
C THR A 59 -3.24 3.00 3.89
N LEU A 60 -2.13 2.74 4.58
CA LEU A 60 -1.65 1.42 4.94
C LEU A 60 -1.95 1.14 6.40
N GLY A 61 -2.15 -0.13 6.75
CA GLY A 61 -2.54 -0.61 8.06
C GLY A 61 -3.77 -1.49 7.96
N GLY A 62 -3.93 -2.40 8.91
CA GLY A 62 -5.00 -3.38 8.92
C GLY A 62 -5.41 -3.79 10.34
N ALA A 63 -5.69 -5.06 10.53
CA ALA A 63 -6.17 -5.63 11.79
C ALA A 63 -5.02 -6.01 12.74
N SER A 64 -4.00 -5.15 12.87
CA SER A 64 -2.92 -5.35 13.86
C SER A 64 -3.46 -5.31 15.29
N THR A 65 -2.76 -5.99 16.21
CA THR A 65 -3.08 -5.92 17.64
C THR A 65 -3.07 -4.46 18.13
N THR A 66 -4.07 -4.10 18.93
CA THR A 66 -4.22 -2.77 19.53
C THR A 66 -4.24 -2.84 21.06
N GLY A 67 -3.83 -1.78 21.71
CA GLY A 67 -3.84 -1.68 23.18
C GLY A 67 -2.99 -0.52 23.70
N PRO A 68 -3.07 -0.19 24.99
CA PRO A 68 -2.31 0.90 25.59
C PRO A 68 -0.80 0.65 25.59
N ASP A 69 -0.41 -0.63 25.60
CA ASP A 69 0.99 -1.07 25.66
C ASP A 69 1.55 -1.48 24.30
N ILE A 70 0.79 -1.27 23.23
CA ILE A 70 1.18 -1.60 21.86
C ILE A 70 1.77 -0.36 21.18
N ILE A 71 2.95 -0.53 20.60
CA ILE A 71 3.61 0.46 19.76
C ILE A 71 3.78 -0.04 18.34
N TYR A 72 3.64 0.87 17.40
CA TYR A 72 3.82 0.64 15.97
C TYR A 72 5.07 1.35 15.49
N THR A 73 5.78 0.73 14.56
CA THR A 73 6.93 1.36 13.90
C THR A 73 6.89 1.01 12.43
N TRP A 74 6.62 2.01 11.61
CA TRP A 74 6.66 1.90 10.16
C TRP A 74 8.00 2.37 9.61
N SER A 75 8.47 1.68 8.60
CA SER A 75 9.68 2.04 7.85
C SER A 75 9.55 1.64 6.39
N THR A 76 10.32 2.29 5.54
CA THR A 76 10.42 1.97 4.12
C THR A 76 11.87 2.17 3.66
N PRO A 77 12.45 1.24 2.87
CA PRO A 77 13.77 1.43 2.29
C PRO A 77 13.76 2.34 1.04
N ASP A 78 12.63 2.37 0.30
CA ASP A 78 12.55 2.95 -1.04
C ASP A 78 11.24 3.73 -1.31
N GLY A 79 10.22 3.60 -0.45
CA GLY A 79 8.96 4.33 -0.54
C GLY A 79 9.00 5.72 0.08
N ASN A 80 7.82 6.29 0.38
CA ASN A 80 7.67 7.54 1.12
C ASN A 80 6.45 7.51 2.04
N ILE A 81 6.68 7.72 3.34
CA ILE A 81 5.62 7.84 4.35
C ILE A 81 5.35 9.31 4.59
N VAL A 82 4.06 9.70 4.49
CA VAL A 82 3.60 11.07 4.73
C VAL A 82 3.10 11.17 6.16
N GLY A 83 3.82 11.93 6.98
CA GLY A 83 3.47 12.15 8.38
C GLY A 83 4.16 11.20 9.37
N PRO A 84 3.56 10.98 10.56
CA PRO A 84 4.13 10.14 11.61
C PRO A 84 4.22 8.66 11.20
N THR A 85 5.26 7.97 11.69
CA THR A 85 5.54 6.55 11.40
C THR A 85 5.19 5.61 12.55
N ASN A 86 4.51 6.11 13.59
CA ASN A 86 4.22 5.39 14.82
C ASN A 86 2.72 5.14 15.07
N GLY A 87 1.88 5.37 14.06
CA GLY A 87 0.44 5.09 14.14
C GLY A 87 0.08 3.67 13.70
N LEU A 88 -1.14 3.23 14.06
CA LEU A 88 -1.73 2.01 13.51
C LEU A 88 -1.86 2.09 11.99
N TYR A 89 -2.14 3.29 11.48
CA TYR A 89 -2.23 3.61 10.06
C TYR A 89 -1.23 4.68 9.69
N ILE A 90 -0.72 4.59 8.46
CA ILE A 90 0.12 5.62 7.84
C ILE A 90 -0.42 5.95 6.45
N THR A 91 0.03 7.08 5.90
CA THR A 91 -0.20 7.42 4.49
C THR A 91 1.09 7.21 3.71
N ALA A 92 0.99 6.50 2.59
CA ALA A 92 2.07 6.27 1.64
C ALA A 92 1.69 6.88 0.27
N ASN A 93 2.63 7.55 -0.40
CA ASN A 93 2.40 8.21 -1.69
C ASN A 93 3.51 7.92 -2.72
N ARG A 94 4.25 6.85 -2.52
CA ARG A 94 5.26 6.37 -3.45
C ARG A 94 5.26 4.85 -3.50
N ASP A 95 5.59 4.29 -4.65
CA ASP A 95 5.88 2.88 -4.82
C ASP A 95 7.07 2.45 -3.94
N GLY A 96 7.07 1.19 -3.53
CA GLY A 96 8.11 0.63 -2.69
C GLY A 96 7.59 -0.35 -1.65
N GLU A 97 8.53 -0.84 -0.84
CA GLU A 97 8.27 -1.73 0.28
C GLU A 97 8.01 -0.95 1.57
N TYR A 98 6.98 -1.34 2.31
CA TYR A 98 6.63 -0.75 3.60
C TYR A 98 6.57 -1.84 4.67
N ASN A 99 7.29 -1.64 5.75
CA ASN A 99 7.43 -2.58 6.84
C ASN A 99 6.77 -2.04 8.10
N LEU A 100 5.94 -2.85 8.76
CA LEU A 100 5.32 -2.57 10.05
C LEU A 100 5.88 -3.50 11.10
N ILE A 101 6.39 -2.95 12.20
CA ILE A 101 6.71 -3.67 13.43
C ILE A 101 5.66 -3.30 14.47
N VAL A 102 5.04 -4.31 15.09
CA VAL A 102 4.12 -4.18 16.22
C VAL A 102 4.78 -4.80 17.43
N ARG A 103 4.91 -4.04 18.52
CA ARG A 103 5.56 -4.47 19.74
C ARG A 103 4.69 -4.21 20.96
N ASP A 104 4.60 -5.21 21.82
CA ASP A 104 4.07 -5.09 23.18
C ASP A 104 5.20 -4.62 24.11
N THR A 105 5.01 -3.51 24.79
CA THR A 105 6.01 -2.90 25.66
C THR A 105 6.12 -3.58 27.03
N VAL A 106 5.10 -4.33 27.44
CA VAL A 106 5.09 -5.07 28.72
C VAL A 106 5.83 -6.39 28.57
N THR A 107 5.51 -7.17 27.54
CA THR A 107 6.13 -8.48 27.31
C THR A 107 7.43 -8.37 26.52
N GLY A 108 7.60 -7.29 25.75
CA GLY A 108 8.71 -7.11 24.82
C GLY A 108 8.54 -7.93 23.52
N CYS A 109 7.48 -8.72 23.40
CA CYS A 109 7.20 -9.50 22.19
C CYS A 109 6.87 -8.59 21.02
N GLN A 110 7.28 -8.99 19.82
CA GLN A 110 7.01 -8.22 18.59
C GLN A 110 6.75 -9.13 17.41
N SER A 111 6.05 -8.59 16.42
CA SER A 111 5.90 -9.18 15.08
C SER A 111 6.15 -8.13 14.02
N SER A 112 6.36 -8.57 12.80
CA SER A 112 6.52 -7.69 11.64
C SER A 112 5.64 -8.16 10.48
N GLY A 113 5.16 -7.20 9.71
CA GLY A 113 4.44 -7.41 8.45
C GLY A 113 5.01 -6.51 7.37
N ARG A 114 4.77 -6.87 6.13
CA ARG A 114 5.20 -6.15 4.94
C ARG A 114 4.02 -5.96 4.01
N VAL A 115 3.98 -4.82 3.32
CA VAL A 115 3.08 -4.52 2.22
C VAL A 115 3.87 -3.83 1.11
N ASP A 116 3.57 -4.16 -0.14
CA ASP A 116 4.20 -3.57 -1.31
C ASP A 116 3.23 -2.62 -2.02
N ILE A 117 3.75 -1.46 -2.43
CA ILE A 117 3.04 -0.55 -3.32
C ILE A 117 3.74 -0.59 -4.67
N GLY A 118 3.03 -1.05 -5.69
CA GLY A 118 3.46 -0.96 -7.08
C GLY A 118 3.09 0.36 -7.72
N ILE A 119 3.51 0.56 -8.98
CA ILE A 119 3.12 1.70 -9.81
C ILE A 119 2.67 1.21 -11.18
N ASP A 120 1.53 1.74 -11.63
CA ASP A 120 1.02 1.60 -12.99
C ASP A 120 0.57 2.97 -13.50
N THR A 121 1.42 3.61 -14.26
CA THR A 121 1.17 4.89 -14.95
C THR A 121 1.31 4.75 -16.45
N ALA A 122 1.09 3.53 -16.98
CA ALA A 122 1.17 3.26 -18.39
C ALA A 122 0.12 4.06 -19.17
N VAL A 123 0.58 4.78 -20.19
CA VAL A 123 -0.25 5.53 -21.13
C VAL A 123 -0.22 4.85 -22.50
N ALA A 124 -1.31 4.96 -23.28
CA ALA A 124 -1.33 4.48 -24.63
C ALA A 124 -0.36 5.25 -25.53
N SER A 125 0.26 4.55 -26.47
CA SER A 125 0.94 5.18 -27.60
C SER A 125 -0.07 5.42 -28.72
N ILE A 126 -0.15 6.67 -29.20
CA ILE A 126 -1.06 7.06 -30.27
C ILE A 126 -0.32 7.68 -31.44
N THR A 127 -0.82 7.43 -32.64
CA THR A 127 -0.43 8.13 -33.86
C THR A 127 -1.68 8.75 -34.46
N LEU A 128 -1.63 10.05 -34.77
CA LEU A 128 -2.71 10.74 -35.46
C LEU A 128 -2.43 10.74 -36.96
N ILE A 129 -3.45 10.44 -37.74
CA ILE A 129 -3.45 10.53 -39.20
C ILE A 129 -4.46 11.58 -39.57
N ALA A 130 -4.00 12.71 -40.12
CA ALA A 130 -4.86 13.75 -40.62
C ALA A 130 -5.49 13.30 -41.96
N GLY A 131 -6.73 13.68 -42.17
CA GLY A 131 -7.41 13.49 -43.47
C GLY A 131 -6.98 14.52 -44.51
N ASP A 132 -7.70 14.48 -45.62
CA ASP A 132 -7.48 15.39 -46.75
C ASP A 132 -7.91 16.83 -46.42
N THR A 133 -7.44 17.77 -47.25
CA THR A 133 -7.83 19.18 -47.14
C THR A 133 -9.33 19.34 -47.47
N ILE A 134 -10.04 20.07 -46.63
CA ILE A 134 -11.44 20.47 -46.92
C ILE A 134 -11.42 21.60 -47.95
N ASP A 135 -12.12 21.40 -49.05
CA ASP A 135 -12.26 22.37 -50.14
C ASP A 135 -13.71 22.37 -50.70
N CYS A 136 -13.95 23.08 -51.81
CA CYS A 136 -15.29 23.14 -52.43
C CYS A 136 -15.80 21.80 -52.96
N ASN A 137 -14.94 20.82 -53.17
CA ASN A 137 -15.29 19.47 -53.62
C ASN A 137 -15.32 18.46 -52.48
N THR A 138 -14.50 18.66 -51.46
CA THR A 138 -14.38 17.80 -50.28
C THR A 138 -14.93 18.56 -49.07
N THR A 139 -16.22 18.35 -48.76
CA THR A 139 -16.94 19.05 -47.71
C THR A 139 -16.82 18.39 -46.33
N ILE A 140 -16.34 17.14 -46.31
CA ILE A 140 -16.08 16.37 -45.08
C ILE A 140 -14.71 15.70 -45.24
N SER A 141 -13.85 15.81 -44.24
CA SER A 141 -12.61 15.05 -44.11
C SER A 141 -12.67 14.23 -42.83
N PHE A 142 -11.68 13.42 -42.57
CA PHE A 142 -11.61 12.61 -41.36
C PHE A 142 -10.29 12.87 -40.64
N ALA A 143 -10.31 12.73 -39.30
CA ALA A 143 -9.12 12.58 -38.50
C ALA A 143 -9.17 11.22 -37.81
N GLN A 144 -8.08 10.51 -37.88
CA GLN A 144 -8.00 9.12 -37.39
C GLN A 144 -6.87 8.97 -36.42
N SER A 145 -7.09 8.13 -35.40
CA SER A 145 -6.05 7.71 -34.47
C SER A 145 -5.74 6.22 -34.65
N ALA A 146 -4.47 5.86 -34.56
CA ALA A 146 -4.00 4.49 -34.42
C ALA A 146 -3.42 4.31 -33.03
N LEU A 147 -4.05 3.45 -32.23
CA LEU A 147 -3.61 3.05 -30.89
C LEU A 147 -2.76 1.79 -31.01
N SER A 148 -1.72 1.70 -30.17
CA SER A 148 -0.90 0.48 -30.05
C SER A 148 -1.62 -0.64 -29.29
N GLU A 149 -2.73 -0.32 -28.63
CA GLU A 149 -3.49 -1.19 -27.71
C GLU A 149 -4.97 -1.22 -28.05
N PRO A 150 -5.76 -2.19 -27.55
CA PRO A 150 -7.19 -2.27 -27.83
C PRO A 150 -7.94 -1.01 -27.37
N VAL A 151 -8.72 -0.40 -28.28
CA VAL A 151 -9.54 0.80 -27.99
C VAL A 151 -10.51 0.60 -26.83
N ALA A 152 -10.94 -0.65 -26.58
CA ALA A 152 -11.87 -0.98 -25.50
C ALA A 152 -11.36 -0.61 -24.10
N ASP A 153 -10.04 -0.56 -23.91
CA ASP A 153 -9.40 -0.26 -22.64
C ASP A 153 -9.25 1.26 -22.38
N TYR A 154 -9.67 2.09 -23.33
CA TYR A 154 -9.51 3.54 -23.27
C TYR A 154 -10.84 4.27 -23.44
N ASN A 155 -10.92 5.44 -22.80
CA ASN A 155 -11.89 6.49 -23.10
C ASN A 155 -11.24 7.45 -24.08
N LEU A 156 -11.91 7.70 -25.22
CA LEU A 156 -11.45 8.64 -26.23
C LEU A 156 -12.39 9.86 -26.24
N SER A 157 -11.84 11.04 -26.40
CA SER A 157 -12.62 12.27 -26.51
C SER A 157 -11.93 13.26 -27.44
N TRP A 158 -12.58 13.59 -28.54
CA TRP A 158 -12.15 14.62 -29.47
C TRP A 158 -12.76 15.96 -29.13
N THR A 159 -11.96 17.00 -29.20
CA THR A 159 -12.38 18.39 -29.00
C THR A 159 -11.76 19.28 -30.05
N THR A 160 -12.36 20.45 -30.28
CA THR A 160 -11.83 21.51 -31.17
C THR A 160 -12.19 22.88 -30.63
N ILE A 161 -11.36 23.88 -30.89
CA ILE A 161 -11.60 25.28 -30.54
C ILE A 161 -11.95 26.14 -31.75
N ASP A 162 -11.63 25.68 -32.95
CA ASP A 162 -11.70 26.43 -34.22
C ASP A 162 -12.20 25.62 -35.40
N GLY A 163 -12.62 24.40 -35.19
CA GLY A 163 -13.15 23.47 -36.21
C GLY A 163 -14.61 23.08 -35.94
N THR A 164 -15.07 22.06 -36.67
CA THR A 164 -16.40 21.45 -36.49
C THR A 164 -16.29 19.94 -36.62
N ILE A 165 -16.66 19.20 -35.53
CA ILE A 165 -16.79 17.76 -35.53
C ILE A 165 -18.22 17.37 -35.97
N VAL A 166 -18.35 16.38 -36.82
CA VAL A 166 -19.63 15.88 -37.32
C VAL A 166 -19.87 14.49 -36.73
N GLY A 167 -20.94 14.35 -35.95
CA GLY A 167 -21.29 13.07 -35.33
C GLY A 167 -20.64 12.81 -33.97
N ASP A 168 -20.23 11.55 -33.74
CA ASP A 168 -19.67 11.11 -32.44
C ASP A 168 -18.21 11.53 -32.29
N ALA A 169 -17.89 12.11 -31.14
CA ALA A 169 -16.55 12.59 -30.79
C ALA A 169 -15.79 11.62 -29.87
N THR A 170 -16.28 10.38 -29.68
CA THR A 170 -15.69 9.39 -28.74
C THR A 170 -15.04 8.19 -29.45
N GLY A 171 -15.06 8.17 -30.79
CA GLY A 171 -14.46 7.12 -31.61
C GLY A 171 -12.95 7.29 -31.82
N SER A 172 -12.32 6.26 -32.41
CA SER A 172 -10.95 6.35 -32.93
C SER A 172 -10.83 7.31 -34.11
N ASP A 173 -11.95 7.49 -34.82
CA ASP A 173 -12.07 8.32 -36.02
C ASP A 173 -13.18 9.35 -35.82
N ILE A 174 -13.02 10.51 -36.39
CA ILE A 174 -14.06 11.53 -36.43
C ILE A 174 -14.17 12.13 -37.83
N ASP A 175 -15.39 12.50 -38.21
CA ASP A 175 -15.62 13.34 -39.37
C ASP A 175 -15.54 14.82 -39.01
N VAL A 176 -14.91 15.60 -39.87
CA VAL A 176 -14.76 17.04 -39.66
C VAL A 176 -15.22 17.79 -40.93
N SER A 177 -15.95 18.92 -40.72
CA SER A 177 -16.50 19.71 -41.83
C SER A 177 -15.91 21.13 -41.92
N GLN A 178 -14.94 21.45 -41.09
CA GLN A 178 -14.25 22.70 -41.11
C GLN A 178 -12.77 22.51 -40.81
N GLY A 179 -11.87 23.25 -41.46
CA GLY A 179 -10.46 23.27 -41.12
C GLY A 179 -10.27 23.84 -39.72
N GLY A 180 -9.36 23.24 -38.96
CA GLY A 180 -9.11 23.64 -37.55
C GLY A 180 -8.18 22.69 -36.84
N THR A 181 -7.97 22.96 -35.57
CA THR A 181 -7.18 22.13 -34.66
C THR A 181 -8.08 21.17 -33.90
N TYR A 182 -7.82 19.90 -34.03
CA TYR A 182 -8.55 18.83 -33.36
C TYR A 182 -7.65 18.12 -32.37
N THR A 183 -8.11 18.01 -31.12
CA THR A 183 -7.37 17.41 -30.02
C THR A 183 -8.05 16.12 -29.59
N LEU A 184 -7.32 15.01 -29.59
CA LEU A 184 -7.74 13.76 -29.00
C LEU A 184 -7.16 13.62 -27.60
N THR A 185 -8.04 13.43 -26.62
CA THR A 185 -7.68 13.01 -25.26
C THR A 185 -7.97 11.54 -25.11
N ILE A 186 -7.01 10.79 -24.58
CA ILE A 186 -7.11 9.36 -24.30
C ILE A 186 -6.86 9.14 -22.82
N GLU A 187 -7.74 8.41 -22.19
CA GLU A 187 -7.64 8.01 -20.79
C GLU A 187 -7.68 6.49 -20.69
N ASN A 188 -6.71 5.89 -20.04
CA ASN A 188 -6.71 4.46 -19.76
C ASN A 188 -7.68 4.17 -18.62
N LYS A 189 -8.72 3.34 -18.88
CA LYS A 189 -9.77 2.98 -17.92
C LYS A 189 -9.26 2.20 -16.71
N ASN A 190 -8.10 1.53 -16.82
CA ASN A 190 -7.57 0.67 -15.77
C ASN A 190 -6.76 1.44 -14.73
N ASN A 191 -6.11 2.53 -15.14
CA ASN A 191 -5.21 3.30 -14.27
C ASN A 191 -5.47 4.82 -14.27
N GLY A 192 -6.45 5.32 -15.05
CA GLY A 192 -6.85 6.73 -15.12
C GLY A 192 -5.82 7.65 -15.78
N CYS A 193 -4.81 7.10 -16.44
CA CYS A 193 -3.76 7.89 -17.11
C CYS A 193 -4.18 8.36 -18.49
#